data_4ea74a9d6980d5de9eb1786e1dfd0cda
#
_entry.id   4ea74a9d6980d5de9eb1786e1dfd0cda
#
_cell.length_a   1.000
_cell.length_b   1.000
_cell.length_c   1.000
_cell.angle_alpha   90.00
_cell.angle_beta   90.00
_cell.angle_gamma   90.00
#
_symmetry.space_group_name_H-M   'P 1'
#
loop_
_entity.id
_entity.type
_entity.pdbx_description
1 polymer ?
#
loop_
_entity_poly.entity_id
_entity_poly.type
_entity_poly.pdbx_seq_one_letter_code
_entity_poly.pdbx_strand_id
1 'polypeptide(L)'
;MSQNTFSMAGGVARNPLVRLAKPITATIGANEHIAIVGPNGGGKSLFVDTLIGKYPLREGTIEYDFSPSVTQTVYDNVKYIAFRDTYGAADTNYYYQQRWNAHDQDEVPDVREMLGEIKDDKLKNELFELFHIEPLLDKKIILLSSGELRKFQLTKTLLTAPRVLIMDNPFI
;
A
#
# COMPACT_ATOMS: atom_id res chain seq x y z
N MET A 1 10.03 1.70 26.96
CA MET A 1 10.54 2.60 25.90
C MET A 1 9.61 2.43 24.71
N SER A 2 9.12 3.53 24.15
CA SER A 2 8.27 3.48 22.95
C SER A 2 9.12 2.99 21.78
N GLN A 3 8.73 1.89 21.16
CA GLN A 3 9.43 1.32 20.01
C GLN A 3 9.06 2.12 18.76
N ASN A 4 10.04 2.64 18.05
CA ASN A 4 9.83 3.39 16.83
C ASN A 4 9.90 2.46 15.62
N THR A 5 8.84 2.40 14.84
CA THR A 5 8.80 1.63 13.59
C THR A 5 9.65 2.29 12.50
N PHE A 6 9.63 3.62 12.45
CA PHE A 6 10.49 4.43 11.57
C PHE A 6 11.17 5.53 12.39
N SER A 7 12.44 5.76 12.12
CA SER A 7 13.18 6.91 12.64
C SER A 7 14.08 7.47 11.55
N MET A 8 13.84 8.71 11.14
CA MET A 8 14.67 9.43 10.19
C MET A 8 15.17 10.73 10.81
N ALA A 9 16.46 10.97 10.73
CA ALA A 9 17.11 12.19 11.21
C ALA A 9 17.85 12.91 10.09
N GLY A 10 17.37 14.12 9.75
CA GLY A 10 18.02 14.99 8.77
C GLY A 10 18.12 14.41 7.36
N GLY A 11 17.17 13.59 6.95
CA GLY A 11 17.18 12.89 5.65
C GLY A 11 17.12 13.83 4.45
N VAL A 12 18.11 13.75 3.55
CA VAL A 12 18.16 14.49 2.28
C VAL A 12 18.39 13.49 1.15
N ALA A 13 17.46 13.40 0.21
CA ALA A 13 17.61 12.53 -0.95
C ALA A 13 18.83 12.90 -1.79
N ARG A 14 19.56 11.88 -2.28
CA ARG A 14 20.73 12.08 -3.13
C ARG A 14 20.39 12.78 -4.43
N ASN A 15 19.31 12.33 -5.09
CA ASN A 15 18.87 12.93 -6.36
C ASN A 15 18.20 14.30 -6.10
N PRO A 16 18.72 15.40 -6.65
CA PRO A 16 18.17 16.74 -6.46
C PRO A 16 16.73 16.90 -6.93
N LEU A 17 16.29 16.12 -7.93
CA LEU A 17 14.94 16.20 -8.50
C LEU A 17 13.85 15.65 -7.56
N VAL A 18 14.25 14.89 -6.55
CA VAL A 18 13.35 14.28 -5.56
C VAL A 18 13.67 14.75 -4.14
N ARG A 19 14.23 15.93 -3.98
CA ARG A 19 14.49 16.53 -2.67
C ARG A 19 13.31 17.36 -2.21
N LEU A 20 12.98 17.21 -0.94
CA LEU A 20 12.14 18.17 -0.24
C LEU A 20 12.92 19.46 0.06
N ALA A 21 12.19 20.57 0.23
CA ALA A 21 12.80 21.89 0.51
C ALA A 21 13.61 21.93 1.81
N LYS A 22 13.30 21.04 2.74
CA LYS A 22 14.01 20.90 4.02
C LYS A 22 14.37 19.44 4.27
N PRO A 23 15.47 19.19 5.03
CA PRO A 23 15.78 17.83 5.50
C PRO A 23 14.61 17.23 6.27
N ILE A 24 14.39 15.93 6.11
CA ILE A 24 13.31 15.21 6.78
C ILE A 24 13.81 14.74 8.14
N THR A 25 13.08 15.10 9.20
CA THR A 25 13.20 14.47 10.51
C THR A 25 11.81 14.02 10.92
N ALA A 26 11.64 12.72 11.11
CA ALA A 26 10.37 12.11 11.45
C ALA A 26 10.58 10.83 12.24
N THR A 27 9.72 10.62 13.22
CA THR A 27 9.68 9.39 14.03
C THR A 27 8.25 8.90 14.06
N ILE A 28 8.05 7.61 13.78
CA ILE A 28 6.74 6.96 13.79
C ILE A 28 6.83 5.77 14.74
N GLY A 29 6.03 5.82 15.80
CA GLY A 29 5.96 4.76 16.81
C GLY A 29 5.20 3.52 16.33
N ALA A 30 5.38 2.43 17.05
CA ALA A 30 4.56 1.23 16.88
C ALA A 30 3.08 1.54 17.26
N ASN A 31 2.14 1.06 16.45
CA ASN A 31 0.70 1.28 16.60
C ASN A 31 0.27 2.77 16.50
N GLU A 32 1.08 3.61 15.90
CA GLU A 32 0.75 5.00 15.64
C GLU A 32 0.03 5.14 14.29
N HIS A 33 -1.03 5.95 14.25
CA HIS A 33 -1.75 6.31 13.03
C HIS A 33 -1.44 7.76 12.68
N ILE A 34 -0.92 7.98 11.47
CA ILE A 34 -0.49 9.30 11.02
C ILE A 34 -1.23 9.69 9.74
N ALA A 35 -1.72 10.92 9.70
CA ALA A 35 -2.25 11.54 8.49
C ALA A 35 -1.29 12.61 7.98
N ILE A 36 -0.83 12.46 6.73
CA ILE A 36 0.01 13.45 6.05
C ILE A 36 -0.89 14.31 5.18
N VAL A 37 -1.07 15.56 5.56
CA VAL A 37 -1.95 16.52 4.88
C VAL A 37 -1.16 17.66 4.23
N GLY A 38 -1.70 18.21 3.16
CA GLY A 38 -1.08 19.32 2.44
C GLY A 38 -1.59 19.46 1.00
N PRO A 39 -1.27 20.55 0.32
CA PRO A 39 -1.72 20.79 -1.05
C PRO A 39 -1.15 19.77 -2.05
N ASN A 40 -1.78 19.68 -3.22
CA ASN A 40 -1.22 18.92 -4.33
C ASN A 40 0.12 19.51 -4.72
N GLY A 41 1.10 18.64 -5.02
CA GLY A 41 2.49 19.06 -5.27
C GLY A 41 3.29 19.42 -4.01
N GLY A 42 2.70 19.41 -2.82
CA GLY A 42 3.37 19.74 -1.55
C GLY A 42 4.40 18.71 -1.06
N GLY A 43 4.71 17.68 -1.85
CA GLY A 43 5.76 16.71 -1.51
C GLY A 43 5.34 15.54 -0.62
N LYS A 44 4.03 15.33 -0.38
CA LYS A 44 3.53 14.24 0.49
C LYS A 44 4.04 12.86 0.05
N SER A 45 3.83 12.50 -1.21
CA SER A 45 4.30 11.21 -1.74
C SER A 45 5.82 11.12 -1.73
N LEU A 46 6.52 12.24 -2.00
CA LEU A 46 7.96 12.31 -1.94
C LEU A 46 8.52 12.09 -0.52
N PHE A 47 7.84 12.65 0.48
CA PHE A 47 8.15 12.41 1.88
C PHE A 47 8.03 10.92 2.22
N VAL A 48 6.90 10.29 1.86
CA VAL A 48 6.66 8.87 2.08
C VAL A 48 7.69 8.01 1.34
N ASP A 49 7.93 8.27 0.05
CA ASP A 49 8.89 7.53 -0.77
C ASP A 49 10.32 7.61 -0.18
N THR A 50 10.68 8.76 0.41
CA THR A 50 11.98 8.92 1.08
C THR A 50 11.99 8.13 2.39
N LEU A 51 10.91 8.19 3.18
CA LEU A 51 10.80 7.51 4.47
C LEU A 51 10.87 5.98 4.32
N ILE A 52 10.31 5.43 3.25
CA ILE A 52 10.37 3.98 2.98
C ILE A 52 11.66 3.56 2.23
N GLY A 53 12.62 4.48 2.07
CA GLY A 53 13.93 4.19 1.48
C GLY A 53 13.94 4.01 -0.03
N LYS A 54 12.89 4.44 -0.75
CA LYS A 54 12.84 4.37 -2.21
C LYS A 54 13.93 5.24 -2.86
N TYR A 55 14.32 6.31 -2.21
CA TYR A 55 15.40 7.20 -2.65
C TYR A 55 16.60 7.12 -1.71
N PRO A 56 17.80 6.80 -2.23
CA PRO A 56 19.01 6.82 -1.43
C PRO A 56 19.25 8.21 -0.82
N LEU A 57 19.64 8.24 0.44
CA LEU A 57 20.01 9.49 1.12
C LEU A 57 21.42 9.94 0.73
N ARG A 58 21.62 11.27 0.63
CA ARG A 58 22.91 11.94 0.61
C ARG A 58 23.36 12.28 2.03
N GLU A 59 22.43 12.73 2.85
CA GLU A 59 22.65 13.17 4.23
C GLU A 59 21.55 12.60 5.13
N GLY A 60 21.85 12.48 6.40
CA GLY A 60 20.94 11.94 7.38
C GLY A 60 20.96 10.41 7.48
N THR A 61 20.16 9.90 8.38
CA THR A 61 20.03 8.44 8.67
C THR A 61 18.57 8.06 8.66
N ILE A 62 18.30 6.80 8.33
CA ILE A 62 17.00 6.19 8.50
C ILE A 62 17.17 4.82 9.14
N GLU A 63 16.35 4.53 10.13
CA GLU A 63 16.32 3.28 10.87
C GLU A 63 14.91 2.71 10.85
N TYR A 64 14.83 1.39 10.77
CA TYR A 64 13.57 0.65 10.78
C TYR A 64 13.57 -0.39 11.89
N ASP A 65 12.46 -0.51 12.59
CA ASP A 65 12.22 -1.59 13.54
C ASP A 65 10.81 -2.15 13.34
N PHE A 66 10.75 -3.26 12.67
CA PHE A 66 9.49 -3.95 12.36
C PHE A 66 9.18 -5.07 13.35
N SER A 67 9.83 -5.07 14.53
CA SER A 67 9.53 -6.08 15.56
C SER A 67 8.02 -6.16 15.87
N PRO A 68 7.47 -7.37 16.08
CA PRO A 68 8.11 -8.67 16.18
C PRO A 68 8.29 -9.41 14.83
N SER A 69 8.28 -8.73 13.69
CA SER A 69 8.52 -9.38 12.40
C SER A 69 9.90 -10.04 12.37
N VAL A 70 9.97 -11.24 11.81
CA VAL A 70 11.23 -11.97 11.63
C VAL A 70 12.13 -11.26 10.62
N THR A 71 11.50 -10.68 9.58
CA THR A 71 12.20 -9.91 8.54
C THR A 71 12.17 -8.43 8.89
N GLN A 72 13.32 -7.75 8.73
CA GLN A 72 13.45 -6.32 9.02
C GLN A 72 13.55 -5.48 7.74
N THR A 73 13.02 -5.99 6.61
CA THR A 73 13.03 -5.26 5.35
C THR A 73 11.75 -4.44 5.16
N VAL A 74 11.86 -3.29 4.52
CA VAL A 74 10.71 -2.48 4.12
C VAL A 74 9.81 -3.26 3.17
N TYR A 75 10.39 -4.04 2.26
CA TYR A 75 9.65 -4.82 1.27
C TYR A 75 8.65 -5.80 1.91
N ASP A 76 9.04 -6.49 2.96
CA ASP A 76 8.21 -7.48 3.62
C ASP A 76 7.16 -6.84 4.55
N ASN A 77 7.51 -5.73 5.20
CA ASN A 77 6.76 -5.16 6.31
C ASN A 77 5.88 -3.97 5.94
N VAL A 78 6.19 -3.26 4.85
CA VAL A 78 5.46 -2.07 4.42
C VAL A 78 4.69 -2.37 3.15
N LYS A 79 3.39 -2.10 3.16
CA LYS A 79 2.55 -2.16 1.96
C LYS A 79 2.01 -0.77 1.65
N TYR A 80 2.01 -0.44 0.36
CA TYR A 80 1.57 0.84 -0.15
C TYR A 80 0.39 0.64 -1.09
N ILE A 81 -0.73 1.30 -0.81
CA ILE A 81 -1.91 1.32 -1.67
C ILE A 81 -2.13 2.76 -2.15
N ALA A 82 -2.00 2.98 -3.45
CA ALA A 82 -2.38 4.24 -4.08
C ALA A 82 -3.81 4.08 -4.64
N PHE A 83 -4.78 4.68 -3.99
CA PHE A 83 -6.14 4.81 -4.51
C PHE A 83 -6.18 5.99 -5.49
N ARG A 84 -5.58 5.82 -6.66
CA ARG A 84 -5.72 6.77 -7.76
C ARG A 84 -6.89 6.31 -8.62
N ASP A 85 -7.56 7.23 -9.31
CA ASP A 85 -8.61 6.88 -10.29
C ASP A 85 -8.07 6.06 -11.47
N THR A 86 -6.76 5.95 -11.55
CA THR A 86 -6.04 5.02 -12.41
C THR A 86 -5.57 3.84 -11.58
N TYR A 87 -6.02 2.67 -11.91
CA TYR A 87 -5.58 1.38 -11.38
C TYR A 87 -4.04 1.32 -11.35
N GLY A 88 -3.43 0.70 -10.36
CA GLY A 88 -1.96 0.72 -10.12
C GLY A 88 -1.13 0.38 -11.37
N ALA A 89 -0.02 1.07 -11.54
CA ALA A 89 0.72 1.16 -12.81
C ALA A 89 1.20 -0.18 -13.43
N ALA A 90 1.26 -1.28 -12.67
CA ALA A 90 1.66 -2.58 -13.21
C ALA A 90 0.48 -3.41 -13.74
N ASP A 91 -0.71 -3.28 -13.11
CA ASP A 91 -1.89 -4.07 -13.45
C ASP A 91 -2.91 -3.31 -14.32
N THR A 92 -2.75 -2.00 -14.43
CA THR A 92 -3.76 -1.09 -15.00
C THR A 92 -3.97 -1.29 -16.48
N ASN A 93 -2.89 -1.40 -17.24
CA ASN A 93 -2.99 -1.55 -18.70
C ASN A 93 -3.63 -2.88 -19.07
N TYR A 94 -3.40 -3.91 -18.27
CA TYR A 94 -3.98 -5.22 -18.48
C TYR A 94 -5.50 -5.22 -18.23
N TYR A 95 -5.95 -4.64 -17.11
CA TYR A 95 -7.38 -4.60 -16.76
C TYR A 95 -8.20 -3.62 -17.61
N TYR A 96 -7.66 -2.47 -17.99
CA TYR A 96 -8.36 -1.55 -18.90
C TYR A 96 -8.48 -2.11 -20.29
N GLN A 97 -7.43 -2.70 -20.85
CA GLN A 97 -7.50 -3.33 -22.17
C GLN A 97 -8.49 -4.49 -22.20
N GLN A 98 -8.57 -5.29 -21.14
CA GLN A 98 -9.55 -6.38 -21.06
C GLN A 98 -10.99 -5.87 -20.89
N ARG A 99 -11.22 -4.78 -20.16
CA ARG A 99 -12.57 -4.19 -20.02
C ARG A 99 -13.14 -3.67 -21.35
N TRP A 100 -12.28 -3.24 -22.26
CA TRP A 100 -12.65 -2.80 -23.60
C TRP A 100 -12.65 -3.93 -24.63
N ASN A 101 -11.82 -4.96 -24.46
CA ASN A 101 -11.71 -6.11 -25.34
C ASN A 101 -12.50 -7.33 -24.83
N ALA A 102 -13.59 -7.13 -24.10
CA ALA A 102 -14.38 -8.13 -23.37
C ALA A 102 -15.02 -9.25 -24.25
N HIS A 103 -14.35 -9.68 -25.30
CA HIS A 103 -14.79 -10.85 -26.08
C HIS A 103 -14.39 -12.19 -25.45
N ASP A 104 -13.40 -12.21 -24.54
CA ASP A 104 -12.97 -13.42 -23.82
C ASP A 104 -13.06 -13.20 -22.29
N GLN A 105 -14.28 -13.21 -21.75
CA GLN A 105 -14.52 -13.11 -20.30
C GLN A 105 -14.04 -14.36 -19.52
N ASP A 106 -13.83 -15.47 -20.22
CA ASP A 106 -13.49 -16.76 -19.61
C ASP A 106 -12.04 -16.80 -19.07
N GLU A 107 -11.14 -15.95 -19.57
CA GLU A 107 -9.74 -15.88 -19.11
C GLU A 107 -9.52 -14.89 -17.96
N VAL A 108 -10.54 -14.10 -17.57
CA VAL A 108 -10.37 -13.13 -16.49
C VAL A 108 -10.55 -13.81 -15.14
N PRO A 109 -9.60 -13.67 -14.22
CA PRO A 109 -9.71 -14.27 -12.90
C PRO A 109 -10.85 -13.66 -12.09
N ASP A 110 -11.46 -14.46 -11.23
CA ASP A 110 -12.37 -13.98 -10.21
C ASP A 110 -11.62 -13.51 -8.95
N VAL A 111 -12.38 -12.92 -8.01
CA VAL A 111 -11.81 -12.40 -6.76
C VAL A 111 -11.18 -13.51 -5.93
N ARG A 112 -11.77 -14.72 -5.91
CA ARG A 112 -11.27 -15.87 -5.18
C ARG A 112 -9.91 -16.32 -5.69
N GLU A 113 -9.78 -16.45 -7.02
CA GLU A 113 -8.51 -16.79 -7.67
C GLU A 113 -7.43 -15.75 -7.39
N MET A 114 -7.81 -14.47 -7.44
CA MET A 114 -6.88 -13.35 -7.18
C MET A 114 -6.45 -13.21 -5.72
N LEU A 115 -7.25 -13.67 -4.76
CA LEU A 115 -6.85 -13.74 -3.36
C LEU A 115 -5.88 -14.89 -3.11
N GLY A 116 -5.99 -15.99 -3.87
CA GLY A 116 -5.13 -17.15 -3.77
C GLY A 116 -5.30 -17.90 -2.45
N GLU A 117 -4.27 -18.66 -2.08
CA GLU A 117 -4.25 -19.42 -0.83
C GLU A 117 -4.03 -18.50 0.37
N ILE A 118 -4.94 -18.53 1.32
CA ILE A 118 -4.89 -17.72 2.55
C ILE A 118 -4.53 -18.66 3.70
N LYS A 119 -3.41 -18.41 4.37
CA LYS A 119 -2.88 -19.27 5.43
C LYS A 119 -3.47 -19.00 6.82
N ASP A 120 -3.90 -17.78 7.07
CA ASP A 120 -4.48 -17.36 8.34
C ASP A 120 -6.00 -17.25 8.22
N ASP A 121 -6.70 -18.32 8.59
CA ASP A 121 -8.16 -18.37 8.54
C ASP A 121 -8.83 -17.37 9.48
N LYS A 122 -8.20 -17.05 10.62
CA LYS A 122 -8.75 -16.06 11.55
C LYS A 122 -8.74 -14.68 10.95
N LEU A 123 -7.59 -14.24 10.46
CA LEU A 123 -7.44 -12.94 9.78
C LEU A 123 -8.33 -12.85 8.55
N LYS A 124 -8.43 -13.95 7.77
CA LYS A 124 -9.33 -14.03 6.61
C LYS A 124 -10.77 -13.75 7.01
N ASN A 125 -11.29 -14.45 8.02
CA ASN A 125 -12.68 -14.32 8.44
C ASN A 125 -12.97 -12.89 8.94
N GLU A 126 -12.06 -12.32 9.75
CA GLU A 126 -12.17 -10.94 10.23
C GLU A 126 -12.22 -9.92 9.07
N LEU A 127 -11.34 -10.06 8.07
CA LEU A 127 -11.30 -9.15 6.93
C LEU A 127 -12.47 -9.36 5.97
N PHE A 128 -12.93 -10.59 5.77
CA PHE A 128 -14.06 -10.89 4.90
C PHE A 128 -15.35 -10.33 5.48
N GLU A 129 -15.55 -10.44 6.80
CA GLU A 129 -16.68 -9.84 7.50
C GLU A 129 -16.60 -8.30 7.43
N LEU A 130 -15.43 -7.71 7.77
CA LEU A 130 -15.24 -6.26 7.82
C LEU A 130 -15.50 -5.58 6.47
N PHE A 131 -15.02 -6.17 5.37
CA PHE A 131 -15.12 -5.60 4.04
C PHE A 131 -16.27 -6.17 3.21
N HIS A 132 -17.03 -7.14 3.74
CA HIS A 132 -18.09 -7.84 3.02
C HIS A 132 -17.59 -8.44 1.69
N ILE A 133 -16.58 -9.31 1.79
CA ILE A 133 -15.89 -9.89 0.62
C ILE A 133 -16.61 -11.12 0.06
N GLU A 134 -17.31 -11.90 0.89
CA GLU A 134 -17.98 -13.13 0.45
C GLU A 134 -18.85 -12.95 -0.82
N PRO A 135 -19.71 -11.93 -0.92
CA PRO A 135 -20.54 -11.74 -2.14
C PRO A 135 -19.73 -11.39 -3.40
N LEU A 136 -18.45 -11.07 -3.24
CA LEU A 136 -17.58 -10.67 -4.34
C LEU A 136 -16.73 -11.83 -4.87
N LEU A 137 -16.60 -12.93 -4.12
CA LEU A 137 -15.63 -13.99 -4.40
C LEU A 137 -15.75 -14.58 -5.81
N ASP A 138 -16.97 -14.75 -6.30
CA ASP A 138 -17.24 -15.37 -7.61
C ASP A 138 -17.44 -14.30 -8.72
N LYS A 139 -17.21 -13.01 -8.41
CA LYS A 139 -17.22 -11.95 -9.41
C LYS A 139 -15.89 -11.88 -10.12
N LYS A 140 -15.94 -11.69 -11.43
CA LYS A 140 -14.74 -11.37 -12.21
C LYS A 140 -14.20 -10.00 -11.79
N ILE A 141 -12.87 -9.89 -11.62
CA ILE A 141 -12.22 -8.69 -11.10
C ILE A 141 -12.54 -7.42 -11.90
N ILE A 142 -12.72 -7.57 -13.22
CA ILE A 142 -13.08 -6.45 -14.13
C ILE A 142 -14.50 -5.94 -13.94
N LEU A 143 -15.37 -6.73 -13.31
CA LEU A 143 -16.78 -6.38 -13.06
C LEU A 143 -17.00 -5.72 -11.69
N LEU A 144 -15.94 -5.57 -10.89
CA LEU A 144 -16.02 -4.87 -9.61
C LEU A 144 -16.27 -3.38 -9.83
N SER A 145 -17.19 -2.82 -9.06
CA SER A 145 -17.30 -1.37 -8.92
C SER A 145 -16.05 -0.79 -8.27
N SER A 146 -15.84 0.52 -8.39
CA SER A 146 -14.68 1.18 -7.76
C SER A 146 -14.61 0.92 -6.25
N GLY A 147 -15.76 0.92 -5.56
CA GLY A 147 -15.84 0.61 -4.13
C GLY A 147 -15.50 -0.85 -3.81
N GLU A 148 -16.02 -1.80 -4.61
CA GLU A 148 -15.73 -3.22 -4.45
C GLU A 148 -14.25 -3.53 -4.72
N LEU A 149 -13.68 -2.89 -5.74
CA LEU A 149 -12.26 -3.03 -6.06
C LEU A 149 -11.37 -2.53 -4.91
N ARG A 150 -11.72 -1.39 -4.28
CA ARG A 150 -10.99 -0.88 -3.10
C ARG A 150 -11.06 -1.84 -1.91
N LYS A 151 -12.24 -2.39 -1.63
CA LYS A 151 -12.42 -3.42 -0.60
C LYS A 151 -11.54 -4.64 -0.88
N PHE A 152 -11.55 -5.13 -2.11
CA PHE A 152 -10.70 -6.23 -2.54
C PHE A 152 -9.21 -5.91 -2.37
N GLN A 153 -8.74 -4.73 -2.81
CA GLN A 153 -7.34 -4.31 -2.70
C GLN A 153 -6.90 -4.22 -1.23
N LEU A 154 -7.74 -3.65 -0.37
CA LEU A 154 -7.48 -3.59 1.07
C LEU A 154 -7.39 -4.99 1.67
N THR A 155 -8.37 -5.84 1.40
CA THR A 155 -8.38 -7.22 1.90
C THR A 155 -7.14 -7.98 1.45
N LYS A 156 -6.82 -7.98 0.16
CA LYS A 156 -5.65 -8.65 -0.39
C LYS A 156 -4.35 -8.17 0.26
N THR A 157 -4.24 -6.86 0.47
CA THR A 157 -3.06 -6.28 1.11
C THR A 157 -2.97 -6.64 2.59
N LEU A 158 -4.06 -6.53 3.34
CA LEU A 158 -4.09 -6.82 4.77
C LEU A 158 -3.91 -8.30 5.09
N LEU A 159 -4.31 -9.21 4.19
CA LEU A 159 -4.03 -10.64 4.30
C LEU A 159 -2.53 -10.97 4.32
N THR A 160 -1.67 -10.07 3.86
CA THR A 160 -0.22 -10.22 4.01
C THR A 160 0.28 -9.83 5.40
N ALA A 161 -0.61 -9.41 6.31
CA ALA A 161 -0.31 -8.96 7.67
C ALA A 161 0.85 -7.94 7.75
N PRO A 162 0.81 -6.84 6.98
CA PRO A 162 1.91 -5.87 6.97
C PRO A 162 2.03 -5.17 8.32
N ARG A 163 3.26 -4.82 8.71
CA ARG A 163 3.50 -4.02 9.93
C ARG A 163 3.11 -2.56 9.74
N VAL A 164 3.20 -2.08 8.50
CA VAL A 164 2.82 -0.71 8.13
C VAL A 164 2.03 -0.74 6.84
N LEU A 165 0.86 -0.11 6.86
CA LEU A 165 0.05 0.14 5.67
C LEU A 165 0.07 1.64 5.35
N ILE A 166 0.47 1.97 4.15
CA ILE A 166 0.45 3.33 3.61
C ILE A 166 -0.68 3.43 2.59
N MET A 167 -1.58 4.37 2.80
CA MET A 167 -2.69 4.63 1.90
C MET A 167 -2.57 6.03 1.31
N ASP A 168 -2.50 6.13 -0.01
CA ASP A 168 -2.50 7.41 -0.74
C ASP A 168 -3.87 7.66 -1.35
N ASN A 169 -4.45 8.82 -1.06
CA ASN A 169 -5.80 9.23 -1.48
C ASN A 169 -6.92 8.20 -1.15
N PRO A 170 -7.08 7.77 0.12
CA PRO A 170 -8.03 6.71 0.46
C PRO A 170 -9.51 7.10 0.30
N PHE A 171 -9.82 8.40 0.15
CA PHE A 171 -11.19 8.94 0.17
C PHE A 171 -11.66 9.55 -1.15
N ILE A 172 -11.01 9.24 -2.26
CA ILE A 172 -11.45 9.71 -3.59
C ILE A 172 -12.43 8.72 -4.22
#